data_3d9977e77651f9a5c5fd6c924c7cc5cf
#
_entry.id   3d9977e77651f9a5c5fd6c924c7cc5cf
#
_cell.length_a   1.000
_cell.length_b   1.000
_cell.length_c   1.000
_cell.angle_alpha   90.00
_cell.angle_beta   90.00
_cell.angle_gamma   90.00
#
_symmetry.space_group_name_H-M   'P 1'
#
loop_
_entity.id
_entity.type
_entity.pdbx_description
1 polymer ?
#
loop_
_entity_poly.entity_id
_entity_poly.type
_entity_poly.pdbx_seq_one_letter_code
_entity_poly.pdbx_strand_id
1 'polypeptide(L)'
;LIFMEATLLVLAAGMGSRYGGLKQMDGVGPHGETLLDYSVFDAIRSGYKRVVFVIRRDFEEDFRERVGNRFEDHIDVGYVFQELNNLPSGFSIPEDRSKPWGTGHAIWCARDAVDSPFLAINADDFYGRAAIADVGSFLARLNSDATDFCMAGYRLDTTLSTHGTVSRGVCAMDASGFLQSVKEHTLIARDQNGVGDQGDGTRFSGSERVSMNCWGFTPAVFPLLEAGLVRFLEKHSGTEKSEFYIPSAVAEMIEGGSSTVKVLPVESQWFGVTYREDRPLVADALAALVAKGEYPSPLG
;
A
#
# COMPACT_ATOMS: atom_id res chain seq x y z
N LEU A 1 -12.25 15.24 -19.47
CA LEU A 1 -11.78 14.00 -18.82
C LEU A 1 -10.37 13.76 -19.34
N ILE A 2 -9.36 13.97 -18.50
CA ILE A 2 -7.99 13.52 -18.79
C ILE A 2 -8.05 12.01 -18.66
N PHE A 3 -7.84 11.29 -19.77
CA PHE A 3 -7.71 9.84 -19.74
C PHE A 3 -6.42 9.50 -18.98
N MET A 4 -6.55 8.93 -17.83
CA MET A 4 -5.44 8.54 -17.01
C MET A 4 -5.04 7.10 -17.40
N GLU A 5 -3.92 6.95 -18.09
CA GLU A 5 -3.31 5.63 -18.36
C GLU A 5 -2.52 5.16 -17.13
N ALA A 6 -3.13 5.17 -15.96
CA ALA A 6 -2.48 4.72 -14.74
C ALA A 6 -2.96 3.33 -14.33
N THR A 7 -2.04 2.58 -13.73
CA THR A 7 -2.28 1.24 -13.19
C THR A 7 -2.49 1.30 -11.67
N LEU A 8 -3.46 0.56 -11.15
CA LEU A 8 -3.55 0.23 -9.73
C LEU A 8 -2.71 -1.03 -9.47
N LEU A 9 -1.66 -0.94 -8.67
CA LEU A 9 -0.84 -2.07 -8.23
C LEU A 9 -1.22 -2.47 -6.80
N VAL A 10 -1.78 -3.65 -6.63
CA VAL A 10 -2.27 -4.14 -5.34
C VAL A 10 -1.34 -5.18 -4.75
N LEU A 11 -0.77 -4.90 -3.58
CA LEU A 11 0.15 -5.78 -2.87
C LEU A 11 -0.64 -6.81 -2.05
N ALA A 12 -0.83 -8.00 -2.61
CA ALA A 12 -1.64 -9.08 -2.05
C ALA A 12 -0.83 -10.35 -1.69
N ALA A 13 0.49 -10.37 -1.89
CA ALA A 13 1.35 -11.53 -1.63
C ALA A 13 1.51 -11.86 -0.13
N GLY A 14 1.27 -10.89 0.76
CA GLY A 14 1.25 -11.10 2.22
C GLY A 14 -0.01 -11.79 2.74
N MET A 15 -0.98 -12.02 1.87
CA MET A 15 -2.27 -12.65 2.19
C MET A 15 -2.06 -14.10 2.61
N GLY A 16 -2.57 -14.46 3.79
CA GLY A 16 -2.67 -15.86 4.21
C GLY A 16 -1.60 -16.38 5.17
N SER A 17 -0.46 -15.69 5.38
CA SER A 17 0.62 -16.22 6.21
C SER A 17 0.31 -16.27 7.72
N ARG A 18 -0.61 -15.43 8.22
CA ARG A 18 -0.90 -15.32 9.66
C ARG A 18 -2.18 -16.04 10.13
N TYR A 19 -3.07 -16.46 9.21
CA TYR A 19 -4.41 -16.94 9.55
C TYR A 19 -4.80 -18.27 8.89
N GLY A 20 -3.87 -18.96 8.21
CA GLY A 20 -4.15 -20.25 7.55
C GLY A 20 -5.17 -20.18 6.40
N GLY A 21 -5.42 -18.99 5.86
CA GLY A 21 -6.37 -18.75 4.78
C GLY A 21 -6.30 -17.31 4.24
N LEU A 22 -7.06 -17.00 3.20
CA LEU A 22 -7.14 -15.69 2.58
C LEU A 22 -7.96 -14.71 3.46
N LYS A 23 -7.37 -14.20 4.56
CA LYS A 23 -8.05 -13.25 5.49
C LYS A 23 -8.66 -12.03 4.78
N GLN A 24 -8.05 -11.59 3.70
CA GLN A 24 -8.47 -10.44 2.91
C GLN A 24 -9.72 -10.73 2.05
N MET A 25 -10.15 -12.00 2.05
CA MET A 25 -11.41 -12.47 1.46
C MET A 25 -12.59 -12.38 2.44
N ASP A 26 -12.36 -12.01 3.69
CA ASP A 26 -13.43 -11.79 4.65
C ASP A 26 -14.18 -10.52 4.30
N GLY A 27 -15.38 -10.66 3.75
CA GLY A 27 -16.25 -9.54 3.44
C GLY A 27 -16.55 -8.71 4.68
N VAL A 28 -16.41 -7.41 4.54
CA VAL A 28 -16.72 -6.39 5.56
C VAL A 28 -17.82 -5.44 5.10
N GLY A 29 -18.10 -5.40 3.80
CA GLY A 29 -19.19 -4.64 3.22
C GLY A 29 -20.56 -5.31 3.43
N PRO A 30 -21.67 -4.57 3.23
CA PRO A 30 -23.04 -5.03 3.48
C PRO A 30 -23.44 -6.29 2.70
N HIS A 31 -22.85 -6.54 1.53
CA HIS A 31 -23.10 -7.72 0.70
C HIS A 31 -21.91 -8.67 0.63
N GLY A 32 -20.95 -8.55 1.57
CA GLY A 32 -19.77 -9.39 1.63
C GLY A 32 -18.61 -8.88 0.80
N GLU A 33 -18.63 -7.61 0.39
CA GLU A 33 -17.51 -6.97 -0.28
C GLU A 33 -16.30 -6.86 0.65
N THR A 34 -15.11 -7.06 0.11
CA THR A 34 -13.84 -6.91 0.81
C THR A 34 -13.34 -5.45 0.73
N LEU A 35 -12.34 -5.07 1.53
CA LEU A 35 -11.68 -3.77 1.40
C LEU A 35 -11.07 -3.56 0.00
N LEU A 36 -10.58 -4.65 -0.58
CA LEU A 36 -10.04 -4.66 -1.93
C LEU A 36 -11.09 -4.31 -2.98
N ASP A 37 -12.34 -4.81 -2.84
CA ASP A 37 -13.43 -4.48 -3.77
C ASP A 37 -13.69 -2.97 -3.81
N TYR A 38 -13.69 -2.31 -2.66
CA TYR A 38 -13.82 -0.85 -2.58
C TYR A 38 -12.64 -0.11 -3.22
N SER A 39 -11.42 -0.59 -3.01
CA SER A 39 -10.21 0.03 -3.60
C SER A 39 -10.21 -0.08 -5.13
N VAL A 40 -10.57 -1.24 -5.69
CA VAL A 40 -10.68 -1.42 -7.16
C VAL A 40 -11.85 -0.61 -7.72
N PHE A 41 -12.99 -0.59 -7.05
CA PHE A 41 -14.14 0.23 -7.43
C PHE A 41 -13.78 1.73 -7.47
N ASP A 42 -13.04 2.22 -6.46
CA ASP A 42 -12.56 3.60 -6.42
C ASP A 42 -11.57 3.92 -7.55
N ALA A 43 -10.71 2.97 -7.89
CA ALA A 43 -9.78 3.11 -9.00
C ALA A 43 -10.52 3.20 -10.35
N ILE A 44 -11.48 2.32 -10.59
CA ILE A 44 -12.30 2.32 -11.81
C ILE A 44 -13.00 3.68 -11.99
N ARG A 45 -13.72 4.15 -10.97
CA ARG A 45 -14.43 5.43 -11.04
C ARG A 45 -13.52 6.66 -11.02
N SER A 46 -12.25 6.49 -10.63
CA SER A 46 -11.20 7.51 -10.72
C SER A 46 -10.47 7.50 -12.06
N GLY A 47 -10.77 6.55 -12.95
CA GLY A 47 -10.27 6.51 -14.33
C GLY A 47 -9.04 5.64 -14.56
N TYR A 48 -8.61 4.83 -13.57
CA TYR A 48 -7.58 3.83 -13.76
C TYR A 48 -8.05 2.80 -14.81
N LYS A 49 -7.14 2.33 -15.65
CA LYS A 49 -7.44 1.45 -16.78
C LYS A 49 -7.03 0.01 -16.54
N ARG A 50 -6.16 -0.20 -15.56
CA ARG A 50 -5.61 -1.50 -15.26
C ARG A 50 -5.46 -1.68 -13.77
N VAL A 51 -5.68 -2.91 -13.28
CA VAL A 51 -5.27 -3.38 -11.97
C VAL A 51 -4.29 -4.54 -12.12
N VAL A 52 -3.19 -4.48 -11.39
CA VAL A 52 -2.21 -5.57 -11.32
C VAL A 52 -2.11 -6.05 -9.89
N PHE A 53 -2.38 -7.33 -9.67
CA PHE A 53 -2.29 -7.95 -8.36
C PHE A 53 -0.92 -8.63 -8.19
N VAL A 54 -0.18 -8.21 -7.17
CA VAL A 54 1.04 -8.90 -6.74
C VAL A 54 0.65 -9.96 -5.74
N ILE A 55 0.70 -11.21 -6.15
CA ILE A 55 0.27 -12.38 -5.37
C ILE A 55 1.40 -13.40 -5.22
N ARG A 56 1.16 -14.47 -4.49
CA ARG A 56 2.02 -15.66 -4.49
C ARG A 56 1.46 -16.66 -5.50
N ARG A 57 2.35 -17.42 -6.14
CA ARG A 57 1.95 -18.40 -7.16
C ARG A 57 1.13 -19.55 -6.59
N ASP A 58 1.39 -19.93 -5.34
CA ASP A 58 0.71 -21.07 -4.69
C ASP A 58 -0.78 -20.85 -4.44
N PHE A 59 -1.30 -19.62 -4.57
CA PHE A 59 -2.75 -19.39 -4.55
C PHE A 59 -3.29 -18.55 -5.71
N GLU A 60 -2.63 -18.64 -6.84
CA GLU A 60 -3.06 -17.95 -8.05
C GLU A 60 -4.49 -18.33 -8.45
N GLU A 61 -4.80 -19.63 -8.49
CA GLU A 61 -6.10 -20.15 -8.92
C GLU A 61 -7.22 -19.66 -7.99
N ASP A 62 -7.05 -19.84 -6.68
CA ASP A 62 -8.00 -19.37 -5.67
C ASP A 62 -8.21 -17.85 -5.74
N PHE A 63 -7.13 -17.07 -5.96
CA PHE A 63 -7.22 -15.63 -6.03
C PHE A 63 -7.94 -15.17 -7.30
N ARG A 64 -7.65 -15.77 -8.45
CA ARG A 64 -8.36 -15.47 -9.71
C ARG A 64 -9.84 -15.74 -9.57
N GLU A 65 -10.21 -16.94 -9.10
CA GLU A 65 -11.61 -17.34 -8.96
C GLU A 65 -12.40 -16.44 -8.01
N ARG A 66 -11.81 -16.11 -6.85
CA ARG A 66 -12.53 -15.40 -5.79
C ARG A 66 -12.43 -13.89 -5.86
N VAL A 67 -11.38 -13.35 -6.51
CA VAL A 67 -11.10 -11.90 -6.57
C VAL A 67 -11.04 -11.42 -8.01
N GLY A 68 -10.06 -11.89 -8.76
CA GLY A 68 -9.71 -11.33 -10.06
C GLY A 68 -10.86 -11.33 -11.06
N ASN A 69 -11.52 -12.47 -11.21
CA ASN A 69 -12.61 -12.66 -12.18
C ASN A 69 -13.77 -11.68 -11.99
N ARG A 70 -13.95 -11.15 -10.78
CA ARG A 70 -15.01 -10.16 -10.50
C ARG A 70 -14.77 -8.80 -11.17
N PHE A 71 -13.52 -8.51 -11.53
CA PHE A 71 -13.13 -7.21 -12.09
C PHE A 71 -12.89 -7.24 -13.60
N GLU A 72 -12.73 -8.41 -14.22
CA GLU A 72 -12.31 -8.56 -15.62
C GLU A 72 -13.27 -7.88 -16.62
N ASP A 73 -14.56 -7.79 -16.30
CA ASP A 73 -15.53 -7.09 -17.14
C ASP A 73 -15.48 -5.55 -16.98
N HIS A 74 -14.76 -5.03 -15.99
CA HIS A 74 -14.78 -3.62 -15.62
C HIS A 74 -13.42 -2.91 -15.80
N ILE A 75 -12.31 -3.64 -15.71
CA ILE A 75 -10.96 -3.12 -15.80
C ILE A 75 -10.01 -4.20 -16.31
N ASP A 76 -8.92 -3.83 -17.01
CA ASP A 76 -7.87 -4.79 -17.39
C ASP A 76 -7.19 -5.36 -16.14
N VAL A 77 -7.14 -6.69 -16.01
CA VAL A 77 -6.63 -7.39 -14.83
C VAL A 77 -5.33 -8.13 -15.14
N GLY A 78 -4.28 -7.79 -14.44
CA GLY A 78 -2.98 -8.47 -14.52
C GLY A 78 -2.55 -9.11 -13.21
N TYR A 79 -1.62 -10.06 -13.30
CA TYR A 79 -1.07 -10.77 -12.14
C TYR A 79 0.45 -10.82 -12.21
N VAL A 80 1.08 -10.60 -11.07
CA VAL A 80 2.52 -10.67 -10.87
C VAL A 80 2.80 -11.52 -9.63
N PHE A 81 3.91 -12.26 -9.65
CA PHE A 81 4.22 -13.18 -8.57
C PHE A 81 5.41 -12.69 -7.76
N GLN A 82 5.17 -12.47 -6.46
CA GLN A 82 6.23 -12.25 -5.50
C GLN A 82 6.73 -13.59 -4.98
N GLU A 83 7.81 -14.09 -5.55
CA GLU A 83 8.45 -15.34 -5.15
C GLU A 83 9.82 -15.07 -4.51
N LEU A 84 10.25 -15.95 -3.60
CA LEU A 84 11.51 -15.80 -2.88
C LEU A 84 12.73 -15.82 -3.81
N ASN A 85 12.64 -16.55 -4.93
CA ASN A 85 13.71 -16.69 -5.93
C ASN A 85 13.70 -15.58 -6.99
N ASN A 86 12.69 -14.69 -7.00
CA ASN A 86 12.70 -13.54 -7.89
C ASN A 86 13.62 -12.46 -7.30
N LEU A 87 14.91 -12.57 -7.60
CA LEU A 87 15.97 -11.74 -7.07
C LEU A 87 16.83 -11.15 -8.20
N PRO A 88 17.51 -10.03 -7.99
CA PRO A 88 18.51 -9.52 -8.91
C PRO A 88 19.63 -10.56 -9.15
N SER A 89 20.29 -10.46 -10.30
CA SER A 89 21.40 -11.35 -10.66
C SER A 89 22.49 -11.39 -9.57
N GLY A 90 23.00 -12.59 -9.27
CA GLY A 90 24.06 -12.80 -8.30
C GLY A 90 23.58 -13.08 -6.87
N PHE A 91 22.27 -13.01 -6.61
CA PHE A 91 21.72 -13.37 -5.30
C PHE A 91 20.96 -14.70 -5.36
N SER A 92 20.95 -15.40 -4.23
CA SER A 92 20.24 -16.65 -4.00
C SER A 92 19.45 -16.60 -2.70
N ILE A 93 18.45 -17.47 -2.59
CA ILE A 93 17.65 -17.57 -1.36
C ILE A 93 18.50 -18.23 -0.28
N PRO A 94 18.62 -17.64 0.93
CA PRO A 94 19.18 -18.32 2.09
C PRO A 94 18.39 -19.59 2.45
N GLU A 95 19.07 -20.63 2.90
CA GLU A 95 18.51 -21.96 3.14
C GLU A 95 17.28 -21.94 4.09
N ASP A 96 17.35 -21.09 5.12
CA ASP A 96 16.32 -21.00 6.16
C ASP A 96 15.26 -19.91 5.89
N ARG A 97 15.29 -19.25 4.71
CA ARG A 97 14.37 -18.15 4.45
C ARG A 97 13.03 -18.63 3.90
N SER A 98 11.97 -18.40 4.67
CA SER A 98 10.59 -18.63 4.26
C SER A 98 9.77 -17.33 4.14
N LYS A 99 10.28 -16.22 4.69
CA LYS A 99 9.59 -14.94 4.74
C LYS A 99 9.78 -14.15 3.44
N PRO A 100 8.72 -13.54 2.87
CA PRO A 100 8.85 -12.65 1.70
C PRO A 100 9.84 -11.51 1.96
N TRP A 101 10.40 -10.97 0.86
CA TRP A 101 11.44 -9.93 0.94
C TRP A 101 10.90 -8.52 1.27
N GLY A 102 9.60 -8.36 1.46
CA GLY A 102 8.96 -7.12 1.85
C GLY A 102 8.25 -6.40 0.72
N THR A 103 7.63 -5.25 1.04
CA THR A 103 6.75 -4.51 0.14
C THR A 103 7.49 -3.81 -1.01
N GLY A 104 8.73 -3.37 -0.78
CA GLY A 104 9.58 -2.83 -1.86
C GLY A 104 9.93 -3.88 -2.90
N HIS A 105 10.22 -5.12 -2.49
CA HIS A 105 10.41 -6.24 -3.40
C HIS A 105 9.12 -6.60 -4.14
N ALA A 106 7.96 -6.53 -3.48
CA ALA A 106 6.68 -6.80 -4.13
C ALA A 106 6.43 -5.84 -5.29
N ILE A 107 6.71 -4.54 -5.12
CA ILE A 107 6.62 -3.56 -6.22
C ILE A 107 7.66 -3.89 -7.31
N TRP A 108 8.91 -4.17 -6.95
CA TRP A 108 9.95 -4.48 -7.93
C TRP A 108 9.62 -5.70 -8.78
N CYS A 109 8.89 -6.70 -8.24
CA CYS A 109 8.41 -7.84 -9.01
C CYS A 109 7.47 -7.44 -10.15
N ALA A 110 6.83 -6.27 -10.10
CA ALA A 110 5.92 -5.80 -11.14
C ALA A 110 6.60 -5.07 -12.32
N ARG A 111 7.93 -4.92 -12.32
CA ARG A 111 8.71 -4.15 -13.31
C ARG A 111 8.48 -4.52 -14.77
N ASP A 112 8.22 -5.80 -15.05
CA ASP A 112 8.01 -6.29 -16.41
C ASP A 112 6.53 -6.25 -16.84
N ALA A 113 5.62 -5.91 -15.90
CA ALA A 113 4.17 -5.91 -16.10
C ALA A 113 3.54 -4.51 -16.03
N VAL A 114 4.27 -3.51 -15.50
CA VAL A 114 3.77 -2.14 -15.32
C VAL A 114 4.70 -1.17 -16.03
N ASP A 115 4.21 -0.60 -17.13
CA ASP A 115 4.91 0.32 -18.03
C ASP A 115 4.34 1.74 -18.01
N SER A 116 3.32 1.98 -17.21
CA SER A 116 2.64 3.26 -17.01
C SER A 116 2.78 3.77 -15.56
N PRO A 117 2.54 5.05 -15.27
CA PRO A 117 2.43 5.53 -13.90
C PRO A 117 1.42 4.70 -13.10
N PHE A 118 1.71 4.45 -11.83
CA PHE A 118 0.89 3.54 -11.04
C PHE A 118 0.75 3.95 -9.58
N LEU A 119 -0.36 3.56 -8.98
CA LEU A 119 -0.64 3.66 -7.55
C LEU A 119 -0.42 2.29 -6.92
N ALA A 120 0.50 2.19 -5.96
CA ALA A 120 0.71 0.99 -5.15
C ALA A 120 -0.05 1.09 -3.82
N ILE A 121 -0.82 0.05 -3.49
CA ILE A 121 -1.60 -0.06 -2.25
C ILE A 121 -1.53 -1.48 -1.66
N ASN A 122 -1.83 -1.60 -0.37
CA ASN A 122 -2.07 -2.89 0.26
C ASN A 122 -3.47 -3.43 -0.08
N ALA A 123 -3.62 -4.74 -0.14
CA ALA A 123 -4.89 -5.40 -0.44
C ALA A 123 -5.88 -5.42 0.74
N ASP A 124 -5.39 -5.21 1.96
CA ASP A 124 -6.14 -5.33 3.21
C ASP A 124 -6.48 -3.99 3.88
N ASP A 125 -6.30 -2.89 3.13
CA ASP A 125 -6.58 -1.53 3.57
C ASP A 125 -7.66 -0.87 2.72
N PHE A 126 -8.49 -0.04 3.35
CA PHE A 126 -9.41 0.87 2.68
C PHE A 126 -8.81 2.28 2.67
N TYR A 127 -8.65 2.85 1.49
CA TYR A 127 -8.01 4.15 1.30
C TYR A 127 -8.98 5.30 1.07
N GLY A 128 -10.19 4.98 0.61
CA GLY A 128 -11.20 5.96 0.21
C GLY A 128 -10.92 6.61 -1.14
N ARG A 129 -12.00 7.02 -1.80
CA ARG A 129 -11.97 7.55 -3.17
C ARG A 129 -11.02 8.73 -3.33
N ALA A 130 -11.00 9.67 -2.37
CA ALA A 130 -10.22 10.89 -2.49
C ALA A 130 -8.72 10.59 -2.62
N ALA A 131 -8.16 9.69 -1.80
CA ALA A 131 -6.76 9.32 -1.89
C ALA A 131 -6.39 8.72 -3.25
N ILE A 132 -7.20 7.79 -3.75
CA ILE A 132 -6.98 7.14 -5.06
C ILE A 132 -7.08 8.15 -6.20
N ALA A 133 -8.08 9.05 -6.16
CA ALA A 133 -8.28 10.08 -7.17
C ALA A 133 -7.17 11.15 -7.15
N ASP A 134 -6.72 11.59 -5.98
CA ASP A 134 -5.70 12.61 -5.83
C ASP A 134 -4.33 12.10 -6.31
N VAL A 135 -3.95 10.87 -5.93
CA VAL A 135 -2.74 10.22 -6.44
C VAL A 135 -2.83 10.05 -7.96
N GLY A 136 -3.96 9.57 -8.47
CA GLY A 136 -4.15 9.45 -9.91
C GLY A 136 -4.03 10.79 -10.64
N SER A 137 -4.62 11.85 -10.10
CA SER A 137 -4.54 13.19 -10.67
C SER A 137 -3.12 13.76 -10.65
N PHE A 138 -2.31 13.39 -9.68
CA PHE A 138 -0.88 13.72 -9.65
C PHE A 138 -0.13 12.96 -10.74
N LEU A 139 -0.31 11.65 -10.82
CA LEU A 139 0.36 10.77 -11.79
C LEU A 139 0.03 11.12 -13.25
N ALA A 140 -1.21 11.53 -13.52
CA ALA A 140 -1.65 11.92 -14.87
C ALA A 140 -0.88 13.12 -15.48
N ARG A 141 -0.08 13.83 -14.68
CA ARG A 141 0.75 14.98 -15.11
C ARG A 141 2.20 14.59 -15.36
N LEU A 142 2.57 13.34 -15.07
CA LEU A 142 3.95 12.86 -15.13
C LEU A 142 4.18 12.05 -16.41
N ASN A 143 5.40 12.12 -16.91
CA ASN A 143 5.91 11.18 -17.89
C ASN A 143 6.40 9.92 -17.18
N SER A 144 6.49 8.80 -17.88
CA SER A 144 6.90 7.50 -17.31
C SER A 144 8.35 7.46 -16.80
N ASP A 145 9.19 8.38 -17.23
CA ASP A 145 10.60 8.55 -16.82
C ASP A 145 10.81 9.57 -15.68
N ALA A 146 9.74 10.24 -15.24
CA ALA A 146 9.82 11.19 -14.14
C ALA A 146 10.16 10.48 -12.82
N THR A 147 11.03 11.08 -12.02
CA THR A 147 11.38 10.60 -10.66
C THR A 147 10.72 11.43 -9.56
N ASP A 148 9.73 12.22 -9.92
CA ASP A 148 8.85 12.92 -9.00
C ASP A 148 7.68 12.00 -8.62
N PHE A 149 7.73 11.47 -7.41
CA PHE A 149 6.73 10.54 -6.89
C PHE A 149 5.76 11.24 -5.94
N CYS A 150 4.74 10.54 -5.49
CA CYS A 150 3.84 11.03 -4.45
C CYS A 150 3.39 9.93 -3.50
N MET A 151 2.81 10.35 -2.40
CA MET A 151 2.11 9.45 -1.48
C MET A 151 0.88 10.13 -0.90
N ALA A 152 -0.14 9.36 -0.60
CA ALA A 152 -1.26 9.81 0.22
C ALA A 152 -0.82 9.86 1.69
N GLY A 153 -0.88 11.05 2.30
CA GLY A 153 -0.53 11.27 3.70
C GLY A 153 -1.78 11.40 4.55
N TYR A 154 -2.07 10.39 5.38
CA TYR A 154 -3.20 10.39 6.31
C TYR A 154 -2.83 11.05 7.62
N ARG A 155 -3.82 11.57 8.35
CA ARG A 155 -3.58 12.07 9.71
C ARG A 155 -3.35 10.92 10.67
N LEU A 156 -2.37 11.02 11.53
CA LEU A 156 -2.03 9.98 12.49
C LEU A 156 -3.22 9.62 13.39
N ASP A 157 -3.93 10.62 13.93
CA ASP A 157 -5.04 10.43 14.86
C ASP A 157 -6.24 9.66 14.24
N THR A 158 -6.36 9.63 12.90
CA THR A 158 -7.43 8.91 12.18
C THR A 158 -7.03 7.49 11.79
N THR A 159 -5.79 7.07 12.07
CA THR A 159 -5.28 5.74 11.71
C THR A 159 -4.99 4.84 12.92
N LEU A 160 -5.39 5.27 14.10
CA LEU A 160 -5.17 4.52 15.35
C LEU A 160 -6.22 3.44 15.56
N SER A 161 -5.85 2.35 16.23
CA SER A 161 -6.79 1.35 16.74
C SER A 161 -7.17 1.68 18.18
N THR A 162 -8.40 1.33 18.57
CA THR A 162 -8.87 1.38 19.98
C THR A 162 -8.51 0.13 20.76
N HIS A 163 -7.98 -0.90 20.08
CA HIS A 163 -7.72 -2.22 20.64
C HIS A 163 -6.24 -2.49 20.97
N GLY A 164 -5.35 -1.56 20.60
CA GLY A 164 -3.93 -1.70 20.90
C GLY A 164 -3.04 -0.72 20.15
N THR A 165 -1.75 -1.01 20.16
CA THR A 165 -0.75 -0.21 19.44
C THR A 165 -0.75 -0.51 17.94
N VAL A 166 -0.35 0.46 17.15
CA VAL A 166 -0.21 0.35 15.69
C VAL A 166 1.19 0.79 15.25
N SER A 167 1.63 0.28 14.09
CA SER A 167 2.86 0.73 13.43
C SER A 167 2.53 1.75 12.35
N ARG A 168 3.22 2.91 12.33
CA ARG A 168 3.02 3.97 11.34
C ARG A 168 4.34 4.60 10.93
N GLY A 169 4.51 4.82 9.63
CA GLY A 169 5.59 5.64 9.09
C GLY A 169 5.24 7.13 9.22
N VAL A 170 5.75 7.78 10.27
CA VAL A 170 5.52 9.21 10.51
C VAL A 170 6.40 10.03 9.57
N CYS A 171 5.78 10.92 8.79
CA CYS A 171 6.41 11.70 7.75
C CYS A 171 6.88 13.07 8.25
N ALA A 172 8.14 13.42 7.99
CA ALA A 172 8.62 14.80 8.05
C ALA A 172 8.58 15.40 6.63
N MET A 173 8.06 16.62 6.52
CA MET A 173 7.89 17.32 5.24
C MET A 173 8.53 18.70 5.30
N ASP A 174 8.97 19.20 4.15
CA ASP A 174 9.32 20.62 4.01
C ASP A 174 8.08 21.53 3.90
N ALA A 175 8.31 22.85 3.87
CA ALA A 175 7.25 23.83 3.75
C ALA A 175 6.45 23.75 2.43
N SER A 176 7.01 23.12 1.40
CA SER A 176 6.37 22.86 0.11
C SER A 176 5.61 21.53 0.09
N GLY A 177 5.63 20.75 1.18
CA GLY A 177 4.96 19.46 1.32
C GLY A 177 5.68 18.30 0.62
N PHE A 178 6.99 18.42 0.39
CA PHE A 178 7.80 17.29 -0.04
C PHE A 178 8.35 16.52 1.15
N LEU A 179 8.31 15.21 1.01
CA LEU A 179 8.79 14.27 2.03
C LEU A 179 10.30 14.44 2.21
N GLN A 180 10.72 14.62 3.47
CA GLN A 180 12.14 14.67 3.85
C GLN A 180 12.59 13.38 4.51
N SER A 181 11.73 12.76 5.30
CA SER A 181 11.99 11.46 5.91
C SER A 181 10.69 10.77 6.32
N VAL A 182 10.76 9.45 6.45
CA VAL A 182 9.72 8.61 7.06
C VAL A 182 10.35 7.83 8.19
N LYS A 183 9.87 8.00 9.42
CA LYS A 183 10.32 7.22 10.56
C LYS A 183 9.22 6.26 10.99
N GLU A 184 9.54 4.96 10.97
CA GLU A 184 8.63 3.93 11.46
C GLU A 184 8.57 3.96 12.99
N HIS A 185 7.37 4.06 13.52
CA HIS A 185 7.05 3.94 14.93
C HIS A 185 6.10 2.76 15.11
N THR A 186 6.49 1.78 15.91
CA THR A 186 5.83 0.46 15.94
C THR A 186 4.84 0.25 17.09
N LEU A 187 4.81 1.17 18.06
CA LEU A 187 4.00 1.06 19.27
C LEU A 187 3.16 2.32 19.52
N ILE A 188 2.59 2.91 18.46
CA ILE A 188 1.78 4.13 18.61
C ILE A 188 0.40 3.75 19.16
N ALA A 189 -0.02 4.47 20.19
CA ALA A 189 -1.36 4.38 20.75
C ALA A 189 -1.84 5.74 21.29
N ARG A 190 -3.13 5.83 21.55
CA ARG A 190 -3.73 6.91 22.31
C ARG A 190 -3.79 6.52 23.78
N ASP A 191 -3.31 7.39 24.65
CA ASP A 191 -3.40 7.26 26.11
C ASP A 191 -4.03 8.52 26.73
N GLN A 192 -4.05 8.61 28.08
CA GLN A 192 -4.59 9.76 28.82
C GLN A 192 -3.83 11.09 28.53
N ASN A 193 -2.60 11.02 28.00
CA ASN A 193 -1.76 12.16 27.65
C ASN A 193 -1.79 12.49 26.15
N GLY A 194 -2.66 11.82 25.36
CA GLY A 194 -2.80 12.01 23.91
C GLY A 194 -2.23 10.86 23.07
N VAL A 195 -1.59 11.16 21.94
CA VAL A 195 -1.01 10.17 21.04
C VAL A 195 0.49 10.06 21.26
N GLY A 196 1.03 8.84 21.30
CA GLY A 196 2.47 8.65 21.44
C GLY A 196 2.94 7.23 21.14
N ASP A 197 4.23 7.09 20.90
CA ASP A 197 4.90 5.79 20.79
C ASP A 197 5.26 5.31 22.20
N GLN A 198 4.71 4.17 22.58
CA GLN A 198 4.94 3.56 23.90
C GLN A 198 6.33 2.90 24.03
N GLY A 199 7.04 2.72 22.92
CA GLY A 199 8.38 2.11 22.91
C GLY A 199 9.47 3.12 23.22
N ASP A 200 9.49 4.28 22.53
CA ASP A 200 10.53 5.31 22.69
C ASP A 200 10.04 6.57 23.43
N GLY A 201 8.76 6.63 23.77
CA GLY A 201 8.17 7.77 24.51
C GLY A 201 7.90 9.01 23.64
N THR A 202 8.11 8.94 22.33
CA THR A 202 7.83 10.06 21.42
C THR A 202 6.35 10.45 21.50
N ARG A 203 6.06 11.76 21.63
CA ARG A 203 4.68 12.28 21.65
C ARG A 203 4.33 12.95 20.33
N PHE A 204 3.08 12.79 19.91
CA PHE A 204 2.54 13.33 18.68
C PHE A 204 1.35 14.24 18.97
N SER A 205 1.12 15.21 18.09
CA SER A 205 -0.08 16.05 18.11
C SER A 205 -1.33 15.31 17.61
N GLY A 206 -1.11 14.27 16.80
CA GLY A 206 -2.13 13.53 16.04
C GLY A 206 -2.36 14.10 14.64
N SER A 207 -1.87 15.30 14.35
CA SER A 207 -2.00 15.92 13.02
C SER A 207 -0.86 15.59 12.05
N GLU A 208 0.16 14.88 12.52
CA GLU A 208 1.26 14.40 11.69
C GLU A 208 0.72 13.58 10.51
N ARG A 209 1.35 13.72 9.36
CA ARG A 209 1.04 12.86 8.21
C ARG A 209 1.79 11.54 8.34
N VAL A 210 1.09 10.46 8.04
CA VAL A 210 1.64 9.10 8.10
C VAL A 210 1.46 8.37 6.79
N SER A 211 2.41 7.51 6.47
CA SER A 211 2.31 6.56 5.36
C SER A 211 1.44 5.37 5.75
N MET A 212 0.48 5.08 4.87
CA MET A 212 -0.35 3.88 4.94
C MET A 212 -0.11 2.99 3.70
N ASN A 213 1.10 3.04 3.10
CA ASN A 213 1.45 2.33 1.87
C ASN A 213 0.54 2.66 0.66
N CYS A 214 0.21 3.94 0.50
CA CYS A 214 -0.53 4.47 -0.65
C CYS A 214 0.42 5.38 -1.44
N TRP A 215 1.16 4.80 -2.41
CA TRP A 215 2.28 5.43 -3.09
C TRP A 215 2.03 5.54 -4.59
N GLY A 216 2.21 6.73 -5.15
CA GLY A 216 2.17 6.98 -6.59
C GLY A 216 3.58 7.02 -7.16
N PHE A 217 3.85 6.16 -8.13
CA PHE A 217 5.13 6.02 -8.82
C PHE A 217 4.97 6.09 -10.33
N THR A 218 6.07 6.34 -11.01
CA THR A 218 6.26 6.07 -12.43
C THR A 218 7.14 4.83 -12.59
N PRO A 219 7.23 4.22 -13.78
CA PRO A 219 8.16 3.13 -14.06
C PRO A 219 9.63 3.43 -13.76
N ALA A 220 10.03 4.72 -13.71
CA ALA A 220 11.38 5.10 -13.28
C ALA A 220 11.75 4.65 -11.87
N VAL A 221 10.78 4.26 -11.04
CA VAL A 221 11.03 3.69 -9.71
C VAL A 221 11.70 2.32 -9.75
N PHE A 222 11.46 1.51 -10.80
CA PHE A 222 11.94 0.13 -10.82
C PHE A 222 13.47 -0.02 -10.78
N PRO A 223 14.27 0.70 -11.60
CA PRO A 223 15.72 0.65 -11.45
C PRO A 223 16.22 1.21 -10.11
N LEU A 224 15.52 2.17 -9.50
CA LEU A 224 15.86 2.69 -8.17
C LEU A 224 15.58 1.66 -7.08
N LEU A 225 14.45 0.93 -7.18
CA LEU A 225 14.13 -0.18 -6.28
C LEU A 225 15.12 -1.33 -6.44
N GLU A 226 15.54 -1.67 -7.68
CA GLU A 226 16.54 -2.71 -7.91
C GLU A 226 17.87 -2.37 -7.23
N ALA A 227 18.36 -1.15 -7.43
CA ALA A 227 19.59 -0.70 -6.78
C ALA A 227 19.49 -0.72 -5.24
N GLY A 228 18.34 -0.33 -4.68
CA GLY A 228 18.06 -0.41 -3.24
C GLY A 228 17.99 -1.86 -2.75
N LEU A 229 17.32 -2.74 -3.51
CA LEU A 229 17.20 -4.16 -3.19
C LEU A 229 18.55 -4.86 -3.20
N VAL A 230 19.42 -4.56 -4.17
CA VAL A 230 20.80 -5.07 -4.21
C VAL A 230 21.55 -4.69 -2.94
N ARG A 231 21.58 -3.41 -2.56
CA ARG A 231 22.22 -2.94 -1.31
C ARG A 231 21.63 -3.60 -0.06
N PHE A 232 20.30 -3.78 -0.04
CA PHE A 232 19.63 -4.48 1.05
C PHE A 232 20.07 -5.94 1.14
N LEU A 233 20.13 -6.67 0.03
CA LEU A 233 20.54 -8.07 -0.01
C LEU A 233 21.99 -8.25 0.37
N GLU A 234 22.91 -7.36 -0.04
CA GLU A 234 24.32 -7.39 0.37
C GLU A 234 24.48 -7.32 1.89
N LYS A 235 23.64 -6.53 2.57
CA LYS A 235 23.70 -6.33 4.03
C LYS A 235 22.93 -7.36 4.84
N HIS A 236 21.81 -7.85 4.30
CA HIS A 236 20.77 -8.54 5.07
C HIS A 236 20.36 -9.90 4.52
N SER A 237 20.99 -10.41 3.45
CA SER A 237 20.64 -11.72 2.86
C SER A 237 20.72 -12.86 3.85
N GLY A 238 21.68 -12.81 4.78
CA GLY A 238 21.83 -13.80 5.85
C GLY A 238 20.85 -13.68 7.02
N THR A 239 19.92 -12.72 6.98
CA THR A 239 18.96 -12.48 8.08
C THR A 239 17.58 -12.97 7.67
N GLU A 240 17.09 -14.04 8.32
CA GLU A 240 15.82 -14.71 8.01
C GLU A 240 14.60 -13.77 7.98
N LYS A 241 14.57 -12.74 8.83
CA LYS A 241 13.39 -11.87 9.07
C LYS A 241 13.48 -10.47 8.48
N SER A 242 14.60 -10.08 7.89
CA SER A 242 14.73 -8.74 7.31
C SER A 242 13.84 -8.57 6.08
N GLU A 243 13.25 -7.39 5.94
CA GLU A 243 12.36 -7.04 4.83
C GLU A 243 12.75 -5.70 4.22
N PHE A 244 12.73 -5.64 2.90
CA PHE A 244 12.92 -4.43 2.11
C PHE A 244 11.57 -3.71 1.98
N TYR A 245 11.34 -2.74 2.86
CA TYR A 245 10.10 -1.96 2.90
C TYR A 245 10.13 -0.76 1.97
N ILE A 246 8.96 -0.39 1.42
CA ILE A 246 8.81 0.80 0.56
C ILE A 246 9.28 2.08 1.26
N PRO A 247 8.89 2.40 2.51
CA PRO A 247 9.33 3.63 3.15
C PRO A 247 10.85 3.73 3.26
N SER A 248 11.54 2.62 3.55
CA SER A 248 13.01 2.59 3.62
C SER A 248 13.66 2.80 2.25
N ALA A 249 13.12 2.16 1.21
CA ALA A 249 13.61 2.33 -0.16
C ALA A 249 13.43 3.78 -0.64
N VAL A 250 12.28 4.37 -0.35
CA VAL A 250 11.98 5.77 -0.71
C VAL A 250 12.89 6.73 0.07
N ALA A 251 13.14 6.49 1.36
CA ALA A 251 14.07 7.29 2.15
C ALA A 251 15.47 7.31 1.53
N GLU A 252 16.00 6.14 1.12
CA GLU A 252 17.30 6.05 0.42
C GLU A 252 17.29 6.83 -0.91
N MET A 253 16.20 6.80 -1.66
CA MET A 253 16.07 7.55 -2.93
C MET A 253 16.10 9.07 -2.70
N ILE A 254 15.43 9.54 -1.66
CA ILE A 254 15.40 10.98 -1.29
C ILE A 254 16.78 11.42 -0.81
N GLU A 255 17.39 10.67 0.13
CA GLU A 255 18.73 10.97 0.66
C GLU A 255 19.80 10.98 -0.43
N GLY A 256 19.69 10.07 -1.40
CA GLY A 256 20.58 10.01 -2.57
C GLY A 256 20.28 11.06 -3.64
N GLY A 257 19.23 11.87 -3.49
CA GLY A 257 18.83 12.91 -4.47
C GLY A 257 18.34 12.34 -5.80
N SER A 258 17.96 11.05 -5.86
CA SER A 258 17.50 10.40 -7.09
C SER A 258 16.00 10.54 -7.32
N SER A 259 15.23 10.96 -6.33
CA SER A 259 13.79 11.24 -6.47
C SER A 259 13.30 12.29 -5.49
N THR A 260 12.14 12.86 -5.80
CA THR A 260 11.34 13.67 -4.87
C THR A 260 10.01 12.97 -4.62
N VAL A 261 9.42 13.20 -3.44
CA VAL A 261 8.11 12.64 -3.10
C VAL A 261 7.20 13.72 -2.55
N LYS A 262 6.11 14.01 -3.26
CA LYS A 262 5.07 14.91 -2.79
C LYS A 262 4.13 14.18 -1.84
N VAL A 263 3.96 14.67 -0.63
CA VAL A 263 2.92 14.19 0.28
C VAL A 263 1.61 14.90 -0.07
N LEU A 264 0.61 14.14 -0.50
CA LEU A 264 -0.74 14.61 -0.78
C LEU A 264 -1.57 14.48 0.50
N PRO A 265 -1.97 15.59 1.14
CA PRO A 265 -2.78 15.52 2.35
C PRO A 265 -4.15 14.91 2.03
N VAL A 266 -4.51 13.82 2.69
CA VAL A 266 -5.79 13.15 2.52
C VAL A 266 -6.62 13.32 3.79
N GLU A 267 -7.87 13.73 3.61
CA GLU A 267 -8.86 13.88 4.69
C GLU A 267 -9.90 12.75 4.69
N SER A 268 -9.85 11.84 3.70
CA SER A 268 -10.68 10.62 3.71
C SER A 268 -10.27 9.68 4.83
N GLN A 269 -11.24 8.91 5.31
CA GLN A 269 -10.98 7.89 6.31
C GLN A 269 -10.16 6.76 5.70
N TRP A 270 -9.22 6.28 6.48
CA TRP A 270 -8.51 5.03 6.24
C TRP A 270 -9.02 3.97 7.22
N PHE A 271 -9.22 2.76 6.74
CA PHE A 271 -9.55 1.61 7.57
C PHE A 271 -8.61 0.46 7.25
N GLY A 272 -8.17 -0.23 8.29
CA GLY A 272 -7.45 -1.51 8.18
C GLY A 272 -7.88 -2.42 9.32
N VAL A 273 -7.86 -3.72 9.10
CA VAL A 273 -8.14 -4.70 10.15
C VAL A 273 -6.80 -5.13 10.76
N THR A 274 -6.27 -4.32 11.67
CA THR A 274 -5.04 -4.65 12.42
C THR A 274 -5.33 -5.73 13.46
N TYR A 275 -6.41 -5.56 14.21
CA TYR A 275 -6.92 -6.51 15.19
C TYR A 275 -8.24 -7.11 14.71
N ARG A 276 -8.53 -8.34 15.13
CA ARG A 276 -9.79 -9.00 14.77
C ARG A 276 -11.01 -8.22 15.27
N GLU A 277 -10.84 -7.53 16.37
CA GLU A 277 -11.82 -6.67 17.03
C GLU A 277 -12.11 -5.37 16.24
N ASP A 278 -11.22 -4.95 15.33
CA ASP A 278 -11.45 -3.79 14.47
C ASP A 278 -12.52 -4.08 13.39
N ARG A 279 -12.77 -5.36 13.05
CA ARG A 279 -13.66 -5.75 11.95
C ARG A 279 -15.08 -5.20 12.04
N PRO A 280 -15.79 -5.26 13.20
CA PRO A 280 -17.11 -4.65 13.33
C PRO A 280 -17.09 -3.13 13.08
N LEU A 281 -16.08 -2.43 13.58
CA LEU A 281 -15.92 -0.98 13.38
C LEU A 281 -15.73 -0.63 11.90
N VAL A 282 -14.95 -1.42 11.18
CA VAL A 282 -14.74 -1.27 9.73
C VAL A 282 -16.06 -1.53 8.98
N ALA A 283 -16.79 -2.58 9.33
CA ALA A 283 -18.07 -2.90 8.70
C ALA A 283 -19.12 -1.78 8.92
N ASP A 284 -19.21 -1.25 10.15
CA ASP A 284 -20.11 -0.15 10.48
C ASP A 284 -19.74 1.13 9.70
N ALA A 285 -18.44 1.41 9.59
CA ALA A 285 -17.96 2.57 8.85
C ALA A 285 -18.27 2.47 7.35
N LEU A 286 -18.08 1.29 6.72
CA LEU A 286 -18.44 1.05 5.33
C LEU A 286 -19.95 1.13 5.12
N ALA A 287 -20.76 0.55 6.01
CA ALA A 287 -22.21 0.68 5.96
C ALA A 287 -22.66 2.15 6.05
N ALA A 288 -22.00 2.96 6.86
CA ALA A 288 -22.26 4.40 6.94
C ALA A 288 -21.91 5.14 5.64
N LEU A 289 -20.83 4.77 4.94
CA LEU A 289 -20.46 5.34 3.63
C LEU A 289 -21.49 4.95 2.57
N VAL A 290 -21.96 3.70 2.57
CA VAL A 290 -23.07 3.26 1.69
C VAL A 290 -24.35 4.03 1.99
N ALA A 291 -24.73 4.17 3.25
CA ALA A 291 -25.92 4.93 3.64
C ALA A 291 -25.86 6.42 3.25
N LYS A 292 -24.68 7.02 3.16
CA LYS A 292 -24.44 8.37 2.64
C LYS A 292 -24.49 8.45 1.11
N GLY A 293 -24.57 7.32 0.41
CA GLY A 293 -24.55 7.27 -1.05
C GLY A 293 -23.15 7.43 -1.67
N GLU A 294 -22.08 7.30 -0.88
CA GLU A 294 -20.70 7.34 -1.39
C GLU A 294 -20.36 6.08 -2.20
N TYR A 295 -20.98 4.96 -1.86
CA TYR A 295 -20.88 3.69 -2.57
C TYR A 295 -22.27 3.12 -2.87
N PRO A 296 -22.47 2.49 -4.05
CA PRO A 296 -23.68 1.72 -4.32
C PRO A 296 -23.72 0.46 -3.46
N SER A 297 -24.85 -0.19 -3.35
CA SER A 297 -25.03 -1.43 -2.60
C SER A 297 -25.95 -2.37 -3.39
N PRO A 298 -25.41 -3.48 -3.94
CA PRO A 298 -24.00 -3.89 -3.97
C PRO A 298 -23.11 -2.95 -4.80
N LEU A 299 -21.77 -3.15 -4.75
CA LEU A 299 -20.80 -2.33 -5.49
C LEU A 299 -20.93 -2.44 -7.03
N GLY A 300 -21.60 -3.46 -7.53
CA GLY A 300 -21.77 -3.73 -8.97
C GLY A 300 -20.78 -4.73 -9.51
#